data_b70a93ef857a2c0bbd811a97b01352df
#
_entry.id   b70a93ef857a2c0bbd811a97b01352df
#
_cell.length_a   1.000
_cell.length_b   1.000
_cell.length_c   1.000
_cell.angle_alpha   90.00
_cell.angle_beta   90.00
_cell.angle_gamma   90.00
#
_symmetry.space_group_name_H-M   'P 1'
#
loop_
_entity.id
_entity.type
_entity.pdbx_description
1 polymer ?
#
loop_
_entity_poly.entity_id
_entity_poly.type
_entity_poly.pdbx_seq_one_letter_code
_entity_poly.pdbx_strand_id
1 'polypeptide(L)'
;MNQPLPRYVDYMYSYPHKTAYRSFPSPVSLVPYLKQVEGQKASLYFHIPFCSHKCGYCNLFSLQTNRADYIATYLETLHKQAQQLSPLTTGLAFDSFAIGGGTPLLLTVPQLEYLLDTAALFGVHPSHTFTSVETSPEYADPARLDLLKQAGVARVSIGVQSFLDEELTALKRRPRQDTINQALEAIRKRQFPFFNIDLIYGIKGQTVASFLYSLEQALLFQPNELFIYPLYVRPGTAITERESDNVCFQMYCAACDLLKDRGFLQTSMRRFIHHPSTDAEISCGDEVMLSCGSGGRSYLGNLHYATRYTVCQRCIAGEIDDYMGTTDFTVARNGFILSQEEQRQRFIIKNLMYYMGLDKAEYKRRFGESPDNVPLFRQLAERQWIENTDNGRICLTSEGMAYSDYIGQLFITPEIRELMETYSY
;
A
#
# COMPACT_ATOMS: atom_id res chain seq x y z
N MET A 1 7.06 8.73 36.03
CA MET A 1 7.80 8.97 34.77
C MET A 1 6.89 8.52 33.66
N ASN A 2 6.43 9.44 32.80
CA ASN A 2 5.59 9.07 31.65
C ASN A 2 6.43 8.22 30.71
N GLN A 3 6.02 7.00 30.42
CA GLN A 3 6.64 6.19 29.37
C GLN A 3 6.53 6.96 28.04
N PRO A 4 7.61 6.98 27.23
CA PRO A 4 7.54 7.63 25.94
C PRO A 4 6.45 6.96 25.10
N LEU A 5 5.66 7.78 24.39
CA LEU A 5 4.61 7.27 23.52
C LEU A 5 5.22 6.42 22.39
N PRO A 6 4.59 5.28 22.05
CA PRO A 6 5.10 4.43 20.98
C PRO A 6 4.94 5.14 19.63
N ARG A 7 6.01 5.18 18.79
CA ARG A 7 5.96 5.77 17.45
C ARG A 7 5.48 4.77 16.41
N TYR A 8 5.94 3.54 16.50
CA TYR A 8 5.76 2.51 15.47
C TYR A 8 4.73 1.48 15.92
N VAL A 9 3.46 1.86 15.89
CA VAL A 9 2.35 1.01 16.37
C VAL A 9 1.81 0.16 15.24
N ASP A 10 1.29 0.79 14.19
CA ASP A 10 0.75 0.13 13.00
C ASP A 10 0.67 1.11 11.83
N TYR A 11 0.91 0.60 10.61
CA TYR A 11 0.86 1.42 9.41
C TYR A 11 -0.59 1.79 9.06
N MET A 12 -0.91 3.07 9.21
CA MET A 12 -2.25 3.62 8.94
C MET A 12 -2.37 4.13 7.50
N TYR A 13 -2.38 3.21 6.53
CA TYR A 13 -2.60 3.55 5.10
C TYR A 13 -4.04 3.36 4.64
N SER A 14 -4.85 2.67 5.42
CA SER A 14 -6.28 2.48 5.15
C SER A 14 -7.09 2.38 6.43
N TYR A 15 -8.29 2.91 6.38
CA TYR A 15 -9.26 2.86 7.47
C TYR A 15 -10.62 2.39 6.94
N PRO A 16 -11.32 1.48 7.62
CA PRO A 16 -10.81 0.68 8.72
C PRO A 16 -9.75 -0.32 8.26
N HIS A 17 -8.93 -0.82 9.20
CA HIS A 17 -7.97 -1.87 8.90
C HIS A 17 -8.72 -3.16 8.50
N LYS A 18 -8.12 -3.96 7.62
CA LYS A 18 -8.73 -5.21 7.09
C LYS A 18 -9.12 -6.23 8.16
N THR A 19 -8.54 -6.17 9.36
CA THR A 19 -8.93 -7.00 10.51
C THR A 19 -10.25 -6.56 11.16
N ALA A 20 -10.80 -5.42 10.78
CA ALA A 20 -12.16 -5.04 11.17
C ALA A 20 -13.26 -5.62 10.24
N TYR A 21 -12.87 -6.16 9.07
CA TYR A 21 -13.85 -6.72 8.14
C TYR A 21 -14.44 -8.02 8.67
N ARG A 22 -15.72 -8.25 8.37
CA ARG A 22 -16.46 -9.43 8.75
C ARG A 22 -17.26 -9.98 7.56
N SER A 23 -17.56 -11.26 7.59
CA SER A 23 -18.51 -11.84 6.64
C SER A 23 -19.87 -11.19 6.80
N PHE A 24 -20.47 -10.76 5.69
CA PHE A 24 -21.83 -10.23 5.71
C PHE A 24 -22.85 -11.36 5.94
N PRO A 25 -23.95 -11.09 6.65
CA PRO A 25 -24.99 -12.10 6.88
C PRO A 25 -25.61 -12.63 5.57
N SER A 26 -25.62 -11.80 4.53
CA SER A 26 -25.99 -12.16 3.16
C SER A 26 -25.11 -11.40 2.18
N PRO A 27 -24.86 -11.92 0.96
CA PRO A 27 -24.08 -11.22 -0.04
C PRO A 27 -24.66 -9.84 -0.35
N VAL A 28 -23.79 -8.83 -0.40
CA VAL A 28 -24.13 -7.41 -0.63
C VAL A 28 -23.91 -7.08 -2.10
N SER A 29 -24.95 -6.67 -2.83
CA SER A 29 -24.82 -6.26 -4.23
C SER A 29 -23.93 -5.03 -4.37
N LEU A 30 -22.99 -5.05 -5.33
CA LEU A 30 -22.11 -3.93 -5.63
C LEU A 30 -22.81 -2.82 -6.44
N VAL A 31 -23.88 -3.14 -7.17
CA VAL A 31 -24.56 -2.22 -8.10
C VAL A 31 -24.98 -0.91 -7.45
N PRO A 32 -25.66 -0.89 -6.28
CA PRO A 32 -26.05 0.37 -5.64
C PRO A 32 -24.85 1.25 -5.27
N TYR A 33 -23.74 0.63 -4.82
CA TYR A 33 -22.53 1.35 -4.40
C TYR A 33 -21.75 1.88 -5.60
N LEU A 34 -21.68 1.13 -6.69
CA LEU A 34 -21.06 1.62 -7.93
C LEU A 34 -21.82 2.85 -8.48
N LYS A 35 -23.17 2.85 -8.42
CA LYS A 35 -23.96 4.01 -8.78
C LYS A 35 -23.70 5.24 -7.89
N GLN A 36 -23.44 5.05 -6.60
CA GLN A 36 -23.13 6.16 -5.68
C GLN A 36 -21.81 6.87 -6.01
N VAL A 37 -20.89 6.17 -6.62
CA VAL A 37 -19.55 6.69 -6.97
C VAL A 37 -19.40 7.00 -8.46
N GLU A 38 -20.49 6.92 -9.22
CA GLU A 38 -20.52 7.24 -10.65
C GLU A 38 -20.05 8.69 -10.91
N GLY A 39 -19.23 8.88 -11.93
CA GLY A 39 -18.61 10.17 -12.26
C GLY A 39 -17.40 10.54 -11.42
N GLN A 40 -17.06 9.75 -10.39
CA GLN A 40 -15.84 9.98 -9.61
C GLN A 40 -14.62 9.37 -10.29
N LYS A 41 -13.45 9.94 -10.00
CA LYS A 41 -12.15 9.32 -10.29
C LYS A 41 -12.00 8.04 -9.48
N ALA A 42 -11.49 7.00 -10.10
CA ALA A 42 -11.33 5.70 -9.48
C ALA A 42 -9.94 5.10 -9.78
N SER A 43 -9.49 4.26 -8.88
CA SER A 43 -8.30 3.42 -9.06
C SER A 43 -8.70 1.98 -9.35
N LEU A 44 -8.03 1.35 -10.32
CA LEU A 44 -8.10 -0.10 -10.52
C LEU A 44 -6.91 -0.76 -9.82
N TYR A 45 -7.13 -1.87 -9.13
CA TYR A 45 -6.07 -2.64 -8.50
C TYR A 45 -6.19 -4.12 -8.82
N PHE A 46 -5.10 -4.73 -9.29
CA PHE A 46 -5.03 -6.18 -9.44
C PHE A 46 -4.10 -6.78 -8.40
N HIS A 47 -4.62 -7.72 -7.62
CA HIS A 47 -3.86 -8.42 -6.60
C HIS A 47 -3.33 -9.74 -7.13
N ILE A 48 -2.01 -9.89 -7.16
CA ILE A 48 -1.32 -11.13 -7.53
C ILE A 48 -0.70 -11.72 -6.27
N PRO A 49 -1.37 -12.69 -5.62
CA PRO A 49 -0.98 -13.16 -4.28
C PRO A 49 0.18 -14.15 -4.28
N PHE A 50 1.00 -14.20 -5.30
CA PHE A 50 2.02 -15.24 -5.43
C PHE A 50 3.42 -14.71 -5.19
N CYS A 51 4.22 -15.50 -4.45
CA CYS A 51 5.65 -15.29 -4.24
C CYS A 51 6.38 -16.63 -4.39
N SER A 52 7.62 -16.61 -4.89
CA SER A 52 8.50 -17.79 -4.84
C SER A 52 9.01 -18.09 -3.44
N HIS A 53 9.04 -17.06 -2.58
CA HIS A 53 9.50 -17.13 -1.20
C HIS A 53 8.71 -16.18 -0.31
N LYS A 54 8.35 -16.61 0.90
CA LYS A 54 7.71 -15.77 1.92
C LYS A 54 8.78 -15.14 2.82
N CYS A 55 8.95 -13.83 2.74
CA CYS A 55 9.85 -13.09 3.63
C CYS A 55 9.39 -13.16 5.09
N GLY A 56 10.34 -13.14 6.04
CA GLY A 56 10.03 -13.32 7.45
C GLY A 56 9.14 -12.25 8.08
N TYR A 57 9.18 -11.03 7.56
CA TYR A 57 8.38 -9.89 8.04
C TYR A 57 7.04 -9.72 7.32
N CYS A 58 6.82 -10.44 6.20
CA CYS A 58 5.71 -10.16 5.30
C CYS A 58 4.36 -10.56 5.89
N ASN A 59 3.49 -9.57 6.09
CA ASN A 59 2.10 -9.72 6.50
C ASN A 59 1.10 -9.48 5.36
N LEU A 60 1.58 -9.42 4.11
CA LEU A 60 0.69 -9.33 2.97
C LEU A 60 -0.04 -10.66 2.74
N PHE A 61 -1.22 -10.56 2.15
CA PHE A 61 -1.96 -11.71 1.66
C PHE A 61 -1.22 -12.26 0.44
N SER A 62 -0.27 -13.17 0.69
CA SER A 62 0.57 -13.76 -0.35
C SER A 62 0.90 -15.21 -0.05
N LEU A 63 0.75 -16.05 -1.06
CA LEU A 63 1.00 -17.49 -1.03
C LEU A 63 2.36 -17.79 -1.66
N GLN A 64 3.18 -18.56 -0.96
CA GLN A 64 4.39 -19.12 -1.56
C GLN A 64 4.01 -20.29 -2.46
N THR A 65 4.23 -20.15 -3.78
CA THR A 65 3.96 -21.22 -4.74
C THR A 65 4.78 -21.05 -6.02
N ASN A 66 5.10 -22.18 -6.66
CA ASN A 66 5.71 -22.26 -7.99
C ASN A 66 4.84 -23.07 -8.97
N ARG A 67 3.58 -23.34 -8.61
CA ARG A 67 2.66 -24.12 -9.44
C ARG A 67 2.12 -23.30 -10.59
N ALA A 68 2.64 -23.51 -11.79
CA ALA A 68 2.25 -22.77 -12.99
C ALA A 68 0.77 -22.96 -13.35
N ASP A 69 0.22 -24.18 -13.20
CA ASP A 69 -1.19 -24.51 -13.39
C ASP A 69 -2.10 -23.70 -12.46
N TYR A 70 -1.73 -23.60 -11.19
CA TYR A 70 -2.48 -22.86 -10.15
C TYR A 70 -2.51 -21.36 -10.44
N ILE A 71 -1.36 -20.80 -10.84
CA ILE A 71 -1.25 -19.40 -11.24
C ILE A 71 -2.11 -19.12 -12.48
N ALA A 72 -2.07 -20.01 -13.49
CA ALA A 72 -2.87 -19.87 -14.71
C ALA A 72 -4.37 -19.86 -14.41
N THR A 73 -4.87 -20.84 -13.61
CA THR A 73 -6.27 -20.89 -13.19
C THR A 73 -6.71 -19.63 -12.41
N TYR A 74 -5.81 -19.10 -11.57
CA TYR A 74 -6.07 -17.86 -10.86
C TYR A 74 -6.24 -16.66 -11.82
N LEU A 75 -5.37 -16.52 -12.80
CA LEU A 75 -5.44 -15.45 -13.81
C LEU A 75 -6.71 -15.54 -14.66
N GLU A 76 -7.13 -16.75 -15.05
CA GLU A 76 -8.41 -16.98 -15.72
C GLU A 76 -9.59 -16.55 -14.85
N THR A 77 -9.52 -16.83 -13.55
CA THR A 77 -10.57 -16.40 -12.61
C THR A 77 -10.60 -14.89 -12.43
N LEU A 78 -9.42 -14.24 -12.37
CA LEU A 78 -9.32 -12.78 -12.30
C LEU A 78 -9.89 -12.15 -13.57
N HIS A 79 -9.65 -12.74 -14.72
CA HIS A 79 -10.25 -12.29 -15.99
C HIS A 79 -11.78 -12.45 -15.98
N LYS A 80 -12.33 -13.58 -15.50
CA LYS A 80 -13.78 -13.76 -15.32
C LYS A 80 -14.38 -12.73 -14.37
N GLN A 81 -13.70 -12.42 -13.26
CA GLN A 81 -14.09 -11.34 -12.36
C GLN A 81 -14.15 -9.99 -13.10
N ALA A 82 -13.12 -9.67 -13.87
CA ALA A 82 -13.07 -8.45 -14.66
C ALA A 82 -14.19 -8.37 -15.68
N GLN A 83 -14.50 -9.47 -16.39
CA GLN A 83 -15.62 -9.54 -17.33
C GLN A 83 -16.99 -9.27 -16.67
N GLN A 84 -17.20 -9.71 -15.43
CA GLN A 84 -18.46 -9.44 -14.70
C GLN A 84 -18.54 -8.02 -14.16
N LEU A 85 -17.39 -7.44 -13.73
CA LEU A 85 -17.38 -6.12 -13.10
C LEU A 85 -17.30 -4.97 -14.11
N SER A 86 -16.56 -5.12 -15.21
CA SER A 86 -16.35 -4.04 -16.17
C SER A 86 -17.66 -3.44 -16.74
N PRO A 87 -18.71 -4.21 -17.08
CA PRO A 87 -19.98 -3.63 -17.52
C PRO A 87 -20.70 -2.80 -16.45
N LEU A 88 -20.41 -3.05 -15.17
CA LEU A 88 -21.01 -2.33 -14.04
C LEU A 88 -20.26 -1.04 -13.69
N THR A 89 -19.09 -0.82 -14.27
CA THR A 89 -18.18 0.29 -13.95
C THR A 89 -18.09 1.34 -15.06
N THR A 90 -18.96 1.31 -16.05
CA THR A 90 -18.97 2.23 -17.20
C THR A 90 -19.10 3.70 -16.82
N GLY A 91 -19.63 4.00 -15.64
CA GLY A 91 -19.71 5.35 -15.08
C GLY A 91 -18.48 5.80 -14.28
N LEU A 92 -17.44 4.96 -14.14
CA LEU A 92 -16.19 5.29 -13.43
C LEU A 92 -15.11 5.70 -14.42
N ALA A 93 -14.31 6.71 -14.05
CA ALA A 93 -13.10 7.09 -14.77
C ALA A 93 -11.88 6.54 -14.01
N PHE A 94 -11.28 5.44 -14.50
CA PHE A 94 -10.05 4.91 -13.93
C PHE A 94 -8.86 5.74 -14.39
N ASP A 95 -8.34 6.61 -13.51
CA ASP A 95 -7.17 7.45 -13.76
C ASP A 95 -5.86 6.81 -13.27
N SER A 96 -5.96 5.76 -12.48
CA SER A 96 -4.83 5.01 -11.99
C SER A 96 -5.08 3.49 -11.97
N PHE A 97 -3.98 2.74 -12.17
CA PHE A 97 -3.97 1.29 -12.12
C PHE A 97 -2.74 0.79 -11.36
N ALA A 98 -2.91 -0.15 -10.48
CA ALA A 98 -1.79 -0.76 -9.77
C ALA A 98 -1.87 -2.29 -9.81
N ILE A 99 -0.72 -2.93 -9.99
CA ILE A 99 -0.54 -4.37 -9.89
C ILE A 99 0.41 -4.65 -8.74
N GLY A 100 -0.10 -5.26 -7.68
CA GLY A 100 0.66 -5.49 -6.46
C GLY A 100 0.28 -6.80 -5.78
N GLY A 101 0.68 -6.95 -4.51
CA GLY A 101 0.30 -8.08 -3.66
C GLY A 101 1.48 -8.90 -3.15
N GLY A 102 1.76 -10.03 -3.77
CA GLY A 102 2.95 -10.84 -3.51
C GLY A 102 4.15 -10.33 -4.32
N THR A 103 4.36 -10.89 -5.48
CA THR A 103 5.40 -10.47 -6.45
C THR A 103 4.80 -10.55 -7.86
N PRO A 104 4.18 -9.49 -8.37
CA PRO A 104 3.53 -9.52 -9.69
C PRO A 104 4.42 -9.96 -10.83
N LEU A 105 5.69 -9.55 -10.84
CA LEU A 105 6.64 -9.95 -11.88
C LEU A 105 7.13 -11.40 -11.75
N LEU A 106 6.64 -12.19 -10.80
CA LEU A 106 6.77 -13.65 -10.84
C LEU A 106 6.06 -14.23 -12.07
N LEU A 107 5.04 -13.56 -12.58
CA LEU A 107 4.33 -13.95 -13.79
C LEU A 107 5.27 -13.95 -15.00
N THR A 108 5.03 -14.86 -15.94
CA THR A 108 5.73 -14.88 -17.23
C THR A 108 5.31 -13.71 -18.12
N VAL A 109 6.08 -13.38 -19.14
CA VAL A 109 5.75 -12.31 -20.10
C VAL A 109 4.34 -12.50 -20.69
N PRO A 110 3.94 -13.68 -21.22
CA PRO A 110 2.58 -13.88 -21.72
C PRO A 110 1.49 -13.72 -20.65
N GLN A 111 1.77 -14.07 -19.39
CA GLN A 111 0.82 -13.88 -18.30
C GLN A 111 0.67 -12.41 -17.91
N LEU A 112 1.75 -11.62 -17.98
CA LEU A 112 1.70 -10.17 -17.77
C LEU A 112 0.93 -9.49 -18.92
N GLU A 113 1.13 -9.88 -20.16
CA GLU A 113 0.35 -9.41 -21.32
C GLU A 113 -1.15 -9.70 -21.11
N TYR A 114 -1.49 -10.93 -20.76
CA TYR A 114 -2.88 -11.34 -20.46
C TYR A 114 -3.48 -10.50 -19.30
N LEU A 115 -2.68 -10.15 -18.30
CA LEU A 115 -3.13 -9.32 -17.18
C LEU A 115 -3.40 -7.87 -17.63
N LEU A 116 -2.56 -7.30 -18.50
CA LEU A 116 -2.77 -5.97 -19.07
C LEU A 116 -4.00 -5.95 -20.00
N ASP A 117 -4.21 -6.99 -20.82
CA ASP A 117 -5.41 -7.16 -21.63
C ASP A 117 -6.67 -7.27 -20.77
N THR A 118 -6.56 -7.90 -19.58
CA THR A 118 -7.65 -7.95 -18.63
C THR A 118 -8.00 -6.57 -18.06
N ALA A 119 -7.01 -5.71 -17.82
CA ALA A 119 -7.25 -4.33 -17.38
C ALA A 119 -7.93 -3.49 -18.48
N ALA A 120 -7.68 -3.78 -19.75
CA ALA A 120 -8.33 -3.12 -20.88
C ALA A 120 -9.86 -3.30 -20.90
N LEU A 121 -10.42 -4.33 -20.27
CA LEU A 121 -11.87 -4.50 -20.11
C LEU A 121 -12.50 -3.33 -19.33
N PHE A 122 -11.75 -2.66 -18.47
CA PHE A 122 -12.17 -1.47 -17.72
C PHE A 122 -11.83 -0.15 -18.45
N GLY A 123 -11.36 -0.21 -19.70
CA GLY A 123 -10.84 0.95 -20.42
C GLY A 123 -9.48 1.44 -19.92
N VAL A 124 -8.78 0.61 -19.14
CA VAL A 124 -7.48 0.93 -18.53
C VAL A 124 -6.35 0.46 -19.46
N HIS A 125 -5.56 1.41 -19.95
CA HIS A 125 -4.38 1.15 -20.76
C HIS A 125 -3.18 1.89 -20.17
N PRO A 126 -2.05 1.22 -19.88
CA PRO A 126 -0.90 1.86 -19.23
C PRO A 126 -0.35 3.09 -19.98
N SER A 127 -0.54 3.17 -21.30
CA SER A 127 -0.14 4.32 -22.11
C SER A 127 -0.94 5.60 -21.82
N HIS A 128 -2.13 5.50 -21.21
CA HIS A 128 -3.03 6.62 -20.92
C HIS A 128 -3.49 6.68 -19.47
N THR A 129 -3.31 5.58 -18.73
CA THR A 129 -3.67 5.46 -17.31
C THR A 129 -2.39 5.34 -16.51
N PHE A 130 -2.21 6.13 -15.47
CA PHE A 130 -1.04 6.00 -14.61
C PHE A 130 -0.98 4.59 -14.03
N THR A 131 -0.01 3.81 -14.47
CA THR A 131 0.11 2.40 -14.09
C THR A 131 1.37 2.15 -13.26
N SER A 132 1.18 1.49 -12.10
CA SER A 132 2.24 1.10 -11.16
C SER A 132 2.33 -0.41 -11.03
N VAL A 133 3.54 -0.96 -11.04
CA VAL A 133 3.79 -2.40 -10.87
C VAL A 133 4.84 -2.64 -9.79
N GLU A 134 4.54 -3.55 -8.86
CA GLU A 134 5.46 -3.99 -7.82
C GLU A 134 6.30 -5.18 -8.28
N THR A 135 7.56 -5.24 -7.81
CA THR A 135 8.46 -6.36 -8.10
C THR A 135 9.44 -6.63 -6.95
N SER A 136 10.21 -7.71 -7.10
CA SER A 136 11.39 -8.02 -6.29
C SER A 136 12.61 -8.22 -7.19
N PRO A 137 13.84 -8.14 -6.64
CA PRO A 137 15.05 -8.23 -7.44
C PRO A 137 15.15 -9.47 -8.32
N GLU A 138 14.61 -10.59 -7.88
CA GLU A 138 14.68 -11.86 -8.61
C GLU A 138 13.88 -11.87 -9.93
N TYR A 139 12.92 -10.96 -10.08
CA TYR A 139 11.98 -10.93 -11.21
C TYR A 139 12.05 -9.66 -12.05
N ALA A 140 12.94 -8.73 -11.70
CA ALA A 140 13.17 -7.52 -12.48
C ALA A 140 14.15 -7.78 -13.64
N ASP A 141 13.87 -8.79 -14.47
CA ASP A 141 14.67 -9.14 -15.62
C ASP A 141 14.34 -8.31 -16.87
N PRO A 142 15.26 -8.28 -17.87
CA PRO A 142 15.08 -7.49 -19.07
C PRO A 142 13.76 -7.73 -19.81
N ALA A 143 13.34 -8.99 -19.99
CA ALA A 143 12.18 -9.31 -20.82
C ALA A 143 10.88 -8.76 -20.22
N ARG A 144 10.70 -8.92 -18.89
CA ARG A 144 9.52 -8.38 -18.17
C ARG A 144 9.53 -6.87 -18.14
N LEU A 145 10.69 -6.27 -17.85
CA LEU A 145 10.81 -4.80 -17.79
C LEU A 145 10.62 -4.15 -19.18
N ASP A 146 11.06 -4.81 -20.27
CA ASP A 146 10.83 -4.32 -21.64
C ASP A 146 9.35 -4.34 -21.98
N LEU A 147 8.62 -5.41 -21.62
CA LEU A 147 7.17 -5.46 -21.77
C LEU A 147 6.50 -4.30 -21.04
N LEU A 148 6.82 -4.09 -19.74
CA LEU A 148 6.22 -3.02 -18.97
C LEU A 148 6.49 -1.64 -19.57
N LYS A 149 7.72 -1.40 -20.04
CA LYS A 149 8.11 -0.14 -20.68
C LYS A 149 7.36 0.07 -22.00
N GLN A 150 7.26 -0.96 -22.84
CA GLN A 150 6.53 -0.91 -24.11
C GLN A 150 5.03 -0.71 -23.92
N ALA A 151 4.46 -1.30 -22.88
CA ALA A 151 3.06 -1.09 -22.52
C ALA A 151 2.77 0.32 -22.01
N GLY A 152 3.79 1.09 -21.60
CA GLY A 152 3.62 2.45 -21.08
C GLY A 152 3.46 2.50 -19.55
N VAL A 153 3.87 1.47 -18.82
CA VAL A 153 3.87 1.49 -17.35
C VAL A 153 4.68 2.68 -16.86
N ALA A 154 4.07 3.48 -15.99
CA ALA A 154 4.65 4.71 -15.49
C ALA A 154 5.59 4.47 -14.29
N ARG A 155 5.24 3.56 -13.40
CA ARG A 155 5.94 3.35 -12.13
C ARG A 155 6.33 1.89 -11.92
N VAL A 156 7.60 1.65 -11.59
CA VAL A 156 8.09 0.36 -11.09
C VAL A 156 8.57 0.55 -9.65
N SER A 157 8.02 -0.27 -8.74
CA SER A 157 8.39 -0.29 -7.33
C SER A 157 9.11 -1.61 -7.00
N ILE A 158 10.33 -1.52 -6.48
CA ILE A 158 11.13 -2.70 -6.16
C ILE A 158 11.45 -2.78 -4.67
N GLY A 159 11.05 -3.89 -4.04
CA GLY A 159 11.38 -4.18 -2.65
C GLY A 159 12.82 -4.68 -2.51
N VAL A 160 13.76 -3.85 -2.15
CA VAL A 160 15.16 -4.21 -1.85
C VAL A 160 15.33 -4.54 -0.37
N GLN A 161 14.83 -3.68 0.50
CA GLN A 161 14.80 -3.72 1.96
C GLN A 161 16.14 -3.38 2.63
N SER A 162 17.27 -3.91 2.17
CA SER A 162 18.63 -3.60 2.63
C SER A 162 19.64 -3.95 1.54
N PHE A 163 20.83 -3.31 1.62
CA PHE A 163 21.99 -3.63 0.80
C PHE A 163 23.07 -4.41 1.58
N LEU A 164 22.70 -4.99 2.72
CA LEU A 164 23.60 -5.82 3.54
C LEU A 164 23.04 -7.24 3.66
N ASP A 165 23.83 -8.23 3.31
CA ASP A 165 23.41 -9.64 3.30
C ASP A 165 23.03 -10.14 4.70
N GLU A 166 23.62 -9.60 5.75
CA GLU A 166 23.30 -9.93 7.15
C GLU A 166 21.91 -9.44 7.51
N GLU A 167 21.54 -8.21 7.11
CA GLU A 167 20.22 -7.63 7.33
C GLU A 167 19.14 -8.34 6.49
N LEU A 168 19.44 -8.71 5.23
CA LEU A 168 18.55 -9.51 4.40
C LEU A 168 18.32 -10.90 4.99
N THR A 169 19.37 -11.52 5.55
CA THR A 169 19.27 -12.81 6.24
C THR A 169 18.38 -12.70 7.49
N ALA A 170 18.56 -11.63 8.29
CA ALA A 170 17.70 -11.35 9.44
C ALA A 170 16.22 -11.19 9.05
N LEU A 171 15.94 -10.60 7.89
CA LEU A 171 14.61 -10.50 7.30
C LEU A 171 14.10 -11.80 6.65
N LYS A 172 14.88 -12.88 6.68
CA LYS A 172 14.62 -14.13 5.95
C LYS A 172 14.37 -13.89 4.47
N ARG A 173 15.15 -13.04 3.86
CA ARG A 173 15.11 -12.68 2.45
C ARG A 173 16.29 -13.29 1.72
N ARG A 174 16.13 -13.65 0.43
CA ARG A 174 17.12 -14.45 -0.30
C ARG A 174 17.98 -13.72 -1.34
N PRO A 175 17.62 -12.55 -1.88
CA PRO A 175 18.39 -11.94 -2.95
C PRO A 175 19.80 -11.60 -2.45
N ARG A 176 20.77 -11.89 -3.32
CA ARG A 176 22.17 -11.50 -3.12
C ARG A 176 22.39 -10.09 -3.66
N GLN A 177 23.43 -9.42 -3.19
CA GLN A 177 23.85 -8.09 -3.66
C GLN A 177 23.91 -8.00 -5.19
N ASP A 178 24.52 -9.00 -5.86
CA ASP A 178 24.62 -9.01 -7.31
C ASP A 178 23.24 -9.01 -8.00
N THR A 179 22.27 -9.77 -7.48
CA THR A 179 20.90 -9.81 -7.98
C THR A 179 20.21 -8.46 -7.80
N ILE A 180 20.39 -7.83 -6.64
CA ILE A 180 19.86 -6.49 -6.35
C ILE A 180 20.44 -5.48 -7.34
N ASN A 181 21.76 -5.43 -7.47
CA ASN A 181 22.43 -4.49 -8.34
C ASN A 181 22.03 -4.66 -9.82
N GLN A 182 21.94 -5.90 -10.30
CA GLN A 182 21.49 -6.21 -11.67
C GLN A 182 20.05 -5.75 -11.90
N ALA A 183 19.15 -6.00 -10.98
CA ALA A 183 17.75 -5.60 -11.05
C ALA A 183 17.59 -4.07 -11.07
N LEU A 184 18.26 -3.37 -10.15
CA LEU A 184 18.21 -1.91 -10.06
C LEU A 184 18.78 -1.25 -11.32
N GLU A 185 19.90 -1.77 -11.85
CA GLU A 185 20.51 -1.28 -13.08
C GLU A 185 19.61 -1.56 -14.29
N ALA A 186 18.92 -2.71 -14.33
CA ALA A 186 17.98 -3.04 -15.39
C ALA A 186 16.78 -2.09 -15.41
N ILE A 187 16.25 -1.70 -14.25
CA ILE A 187 15.16 -0.72 -14.13
C ILE A 187 15.66 0.68 -14.52
N ARG A 188 16.81 1.11 -13.97
CA ARG A 188 17.42 2.42 -14.24
C ARG A 188 17.64 2.65 -15.75
N LYS A 189 18.18 1.64 -16.47
CA LYS A 189 18.42 1.71 -17.92
C LYS A 189 17.16 1.94 -18.75
N ARG A 190 16.00 1.51 -18.27
CA ARG A 190 14.72 1.67 -18.99
C ARG A 190 14.05 3.00 -18.76
N GLN A 191 14.55 3.81 -17.83
CA GLN A 191 14.06 5.16 -17.60
C GLN A 191 12.52 5.20 -17.45
N PHE A 192 11.97 4.41 -16.51
CA PHE A 192 10.58 4.55 -16.14
C PHE A 192 10.34 5.95 -15.57
N PRO A 193 9.19 6.59 -15.82
CA PRO A 193 8.87 7.90 -15.24
C PRO A 193 9.02 7.94 -13.72
N PHE A 194 8.64 6.84 -13.06
CA PHE A 194 8.80 6.67 -11.61
C PHE A 194 9.51 5.36 -11.31
N PHE A 195 10.64 5.48 -10.64
CA PHE A 195 11.41 4.37 -10.11
C PHE A 195 11.48 4.48 -8.60
N ASN A 196 10.83 3.55 -7.91
CA ASN A 196 10.80 3.48 -6.45
C ASN A 196 11.62 2.31 -5.92
N ILE A 197 12.37 2.55 -4.83
CA ILE A 197 13.07 1.52 -4.06
C ILE A 197 12.53 1.52 -2.63
N ASP A 198 12.11 0.35 -2.15
CA ASP A 198 11.67 0.15 -0.77
C ASP A 198 12.82 -0.35 0.10
N LEU A 199 13.02 0.30 1.25
CA LEU A 199 13.99 -0.08 2.28
C LEU A 199 13.29 -0.26 3.63
N ILE A 200 13.87 -1.12 4.50
CA ILE A 200 13.37 -1.35 5.85
C ILE A 200 14.43 -0.90 6.86
N TYR A 201 14.00 -0.16 7.88
CA TYR A 201 14.83 0.18 9.04
C TYR A 201 14.28 -0.44 10.34
N GLY A 202 15.16 -0.54 11.34
CA GLY A 202 14.81 -1.17 12.61
C GLY A 202 14.94 -2.70 12.60
N ILE A 203 15.66 -3.26 11.64
CA ILE A 203 16.00 -4.68 11.59
C ILE A 203 16.88 -5.01 12.81
N LYS A 204 16.68 -6.15 13.43
CA LYS A 204 17.47 -6.56 14.59
C LYS A 204 18.97 -6.61 14.27
N GLY A 205 19.78 -5.88 15.04
CA GLY A 205 21.22 -5.71 14.81
C GLY A 205 21.58 -4.58 13.84
N GLN A 206 20.61 -3.95 13.18
CA GLN A 206 20.85 -2.80 12.31
C GLN A 206 21.27 -1.58 13.11
N THR A 207 22.20 -0.81 12.57
CA THR A 207 22.66 0.47 13.14
C THR A 207 22.24 1.64 12.26
N VAL A 208 22.32 2.86 12.79
CA VAL A 208 22.12 4.07 11.97
C VAL A 208 23.08 4.08 10.78
N ALA A 209 24.35 3.72 11.00
CA ALA A 209 25.36 3.71 9.93
C ALA A 209 25.06 2.67 8.85
N SER A 210 24.61 1.45 9.21
CA SER A 210 24.28 0.41 8.23
C SER A 210 23.01 0.72 7.45
N PHE A 211 22.02 1.36 8.08
CA PHE A 211 20.83 1.84 7.38
C PHE A 211 21.15 2.98 6.40
N LEU A 212 21.93 3.97 6.82
CA LEU A 212 22.37 5.06 5.94
C LEU A 212 23.21 4.53 4.77
N TYR A 213 24.08 3.54 5.01
CA TYR A 213 24.79 2.86 3.93
C TYR A 213 23.83 2.27 2.89
N SER A 214 22.79 1.54 3.33
CA SER A 214 21.79 0.99 2.42
C SER A 214 21.04 2.08 1.65
N LEU A 215 20.75 3.20 2.28
CA LEU A 215 20.09 4.34 1.64
C LEU A 215 21.02 5.00 0.60
N GLU A 216 22.29 5.19 0.92
CA GLU A 216 23.28 5.72 -0.03
C GLU A 216 23.49 4.78 -1.23
N GLN A 217 23.53 3.46 -1.01
CA GLN A 217 23.60 2.51 -2.11
C GLN A 217 22.36 2.59 -3.03
N ALA A 218 21.15 2.74 -2.46
CA ALA A 218 19.94 2.94 -3.26
C ALA A 218 20.04 4.22 -4.12
N LEU A 219 20.55 5.31 -3.58
CA LEU A 219 20.71 6.58 -4.27
C LEU A 219 21.67 6.52 -5.49
N LEU A 220 22.62 5.58 -5.52
CA LEU A 220 23.50 5.37 -6.69
C LEU A 220 22.74 4.98 -7.95
N PHE A 221 21.55 4.36 -7.81
CA PHE A 221 20.69 3.97 -8.92
C PHE A 221 19.74 5.09 -9.37
N GLN A 222 19.82 6.27 -8.75
CA GLN A 222 19.04 7.46 -9.10
C GLN A 222 17.51 7.21 -9.09
N PRO A 223 16.95 6.60 -8.02
CA PRO A 223 15.51 6.51 -7.91
C PRO A 223 14.92 7.91 -7.77
N ASN A 224 13.75 8.14 -8.31
CA ASN A 224 13.02 9.39 -8.06
C ASN A 224 11.99 9.24 -6.92
N GLU A 225 11.87 8.06 -6.35
CA GLU A 225 11.03 7.78 -5.21
C GLU A 225 11.69 6.75 -4.29
N LEU A 226 11.57 6.96 -2.99
CA LEU A 226 12.04 6.04 -1.96
C LEU A 226 10.96 5.84 -0.91
N PHE A 227 10.71 4.59 -0.55
CA PHE A 227 9.96 4.27 0.65
C PHE A 227 10.89 3.67 1.70
N ILE A 228 10.85 4.21 2.91
CA ILE A 228 11.53 3.66 4.07
C ILE A 228 10.48 3.19 5.09
N TYR A 229 10.47 1.91 5.40
CA TYR A 229 9.50 1.31 6.31
C TYR A 229 10.15 0.94 7.64
N PRO A 230 9.56 1.33 8.79
CA PRO A 230 9.97 0.69 10.04
C PRO A 230 9.61 -0.80 10.00
N LEU A 231 10.47 -1.65 10.52
CA LEU A 231 10.13 -3.05 10.69
C LEU A 231 9.03 -3.20 11.75
N TYR A 232 7.89 -3.73 11.34
CA TYR A 232 6.81 -4.10 12.26
C TYR A 232 6.89 -5.58 12.60
N VAL A 233 6.91 -5.89 13.89
CA VAL A 233 6.71 -7.26 14.37
C VAL A 233 5.21 -7.52 14.44
N ARG A 234 4.74 -8.49 13.67
CA ARG A 234 3.30 -8.76 13.54
C ARG A 234 2.96 -10.20 13.86
N PRO A 235 1.78 -10.47 14.45
CA PRO A 235 1.32 -11.82 14.67
C PRO A 235 1.31 -12.64 13.36
N GLY A 236 1.75 -13.88 13.44
CA GLY A 236 1.77 -14.79 12.29
C GLY A 236 2.93 -14.58 11.30
N THR A 237 3.81 -13.60 11.52
CA THR A 237 5.08 -13.47 10.77
C THR A 237 6.21 -14.21 11.46
N ALA A 238 7.31 -14.47 10.72
CA ALA A 238 8.43 -15.21 11.25
C ALA A 238 9.50 -14.35 11.94
N ILE A 239 9.32 -13.02 11.94
CA ILE A 239 10.15 -12.06 12.67
C ILE A 239 9.45 -11.77 14.00
N THR A 240 10.17 -11.97 15.10
CA THR A 240 9.67 -11.78 16.47
C THR A 240 10.32 -10.61 17.20
N GLU A 241 11.39 -10.07 16.65
CA GLU A 241 12.17 -8.99 17.26
C GLU A 241 12.56 -7.93 16.24
N ARG A 242 12.69 -6.70 16.71
CA ARG A 242 13.25 -5.57 15.97
C ARG A 242 14.08 -4.69 16.89
N GLU A 243 14.71 -3.66 16.35
CA GLU A 243 15.36 -2.65 17.17
C GLU A 243 14.35 -1.85 18.00
N SER A 244 14.85 -1.23 19.08
CA SER A 244 14.02 -0.40 19.96
C SER A 244 13.48 0.82 19.24
N ASP A 245 12.33 1.36 19.70
CA ASP A 245 11.72 2.57 19.14
C ASP A 245 12.69 3.75 19.08
N ASN A 246 13.58 3.86 20.06
CA ASN A 246 14.56 4.94 20.08
C ASN A 246 15.62 4.79 18.97
N VAL A 247 16.14 3.58 18.76
CA VAL A 247 17.09 3.31 17.67
C VAL A 247 16.42 3.46 16.31
N CYS A 248 15.21 2.96 16.14
CA CYS A 248 14.42 3.18 14.93
C CYS A 248 14.20 4.67 14.65
N PHE A 249 13.92 5.45 15.68
CA PHE A 249 13.74 6.90 15.54
C PHE A 249 15.02 7.62 15.14
N GLN A 250 16.18 7.21 15.69
CA GLN A 250 17.48 7.74 15.25
C GLN A 250 17.75 7.43 13.76
N MET A 251 17.45 6.21 13.31
CA MET A 251 17.54 5.83 11.89
C MET A 251 16.63 6.68 11.01
N TYR A 252 15.39 6.86 11.44
CA TYR A 252 14.40 7.67 10.72
C TYR A 252 14.86 9.13 10.58
N CYS A 253 15.29 9.77 11.67
CA CYS A 253 15.77 11.16 11.64
C CYS A 253 16.98 11.29 10.72
N ALA A 254 17.98 10.42 10.84
CA ALA A 254 19.15 10.44 9.99
C ALA A 254 18.84 10.24 8.51
N ALA A 255 17.85 9.38 8.19
CA ALA A 255 17.36 9.21 6.82
C ALA A 255 16.63 10.44 6.29
N CYS A 256 15.78 11.08 7.11
CA CYS A 256 15.11 12.33 6.76
C CYS A 256 16.11 13.43 6.41
N ASP A 257 17.15 13.60 7.25
CA ASP A 257 18.20 14.60 7.03
C ASP A 257 18.97 14.31 5.72
N LEU A 258 19.43 13.06 5.53
CA LEU A 258 20.13 12.66 4.31
C LEU A 258 19.28 12.89 3.05
N LEU A 259 18.03 12.45 3.06
CA LEU A 259 17.17 12.56 1.87
C LEU A 259 16.81 14.02 1.57
N LYS A 260 16.59 14.84 2.60
CA LYS A 260 16.39 16.28 2.44
C LYS A 260 17.63 16.95 1.82
N ASP A 261 18.84 16.61 2.28
CA ASP A 261 20.10 17.13 1.73
C ASP A 261 20.31 16.69 0.27
N ARG A 262 19.73 15.56 -0.14
CA ARG A 262 19.74 15.08 -1.52
C ARG A 262 18.56 15.59 -2.36
N GLY A 263 17.78 16.53 -1.84
CA GLY A 263 16.70 17.20 -2.56
C GLY A 263 15.36 16.42 -2.63
N PHE A 264 15.19 15.40 -1.81
CA PHE A 264 13.91 14.69 -1.70
C PHE A 264 12.93 15.46 -0.81
N LEU A 265 11.67 15.51 -1.23
CA LEU A 265 10.55 15.96 -0.45
C LEU A 265 9.91 14.77 0.28
N GLN A 266 9.75 14.88 1.60
CA GLN A 266 8.99 13.92 2.37
C GLN A 266 7.48 14.16 2.19
N THR A 267 6.75 13.19 1.63
CA THR A 267 5.29 13.30 1.40
C THR A 267 4.45 12.53 2.42
N SER A 268 5.04 11.56 3.09
CA SER A 268 4.48 10.89 4.27
C SER A 268 5.61 10.42 5.18
N MET A 269 5.32 9.86 6.33
CA MET A 269 6.35 9.29 7.20
C MET A 269 7.33 8.36 6.45
N ARG A 270 6.86 7.70 5.40
CA ARG A 270 7.63 6.66 4.68
C ARG A 270 8.09 7.05 3.31
N ARG A 271 7.40 7.98 2.65
CA ARG A 271 7.58 8.27 1.23
C ARG A 271 8.36 9.56 1.01
N PHE A 272 9.40 9.45 0.20
CA PHE A 272 10.26 10.55 -0.22
C PHE A 272 10.31 10.58 -1.74
N ILE A 273 10.10 11.75 -2.35
CA ILE A 273 10.07 11.93 -3.81
C ILE A 273 11.06 13.02 -4.22
N HIS A 274 11.74 12.76 -5.32
CA HIS A 274 12.61 13.73 -5.97
C HIS A 274 11.84 14.38 -7.13
N HIS A 275 11.54 15.66 -7.04
CA HIS A 275 10.65 16.40 -7.93
C HIS A 275 9.19 15.92 -7.92
N PRO A 276 8.33 16.53 -7.12
CA PRO A 276 6.90 16.23 -7.15
C PRO A 276 6.35 16.62 -8.53
N SER A 277 6.02 15.62 -9.35
CA SER A 277 5.12 15.84 -10.47
C SER A 277 3.72 15.98 -9.91
N THR A 278 3.00 16.99 -10.32
CA THR A 278 1.77 17.46 -9.71
C THR A 278 0.58 16.49 -9.77
N ASP A 279 0.68 15.34 -10.46
CA ASP A 279 -0.50 14.56 -10.83
C ASP A 279 -0.46 13.05 -10.51
N ALA A 280 0.63 12.52 -9.96
CA ALA A 280 0.76 11.07 -9.81
C ALA A 280 0.79 10.60 -8.36
N GLU A 281 -0.28 10.87 -7.61
CA GLU A 281 -0.44 10.34 -6.27
C GLU A 281 -1.35 9.13 -6.27
N ILE A 282 -0.73 7.96 -6.44
CA ILE A 282 -1.42 6.71 -6.12
C ILE A 282 -1.14 6.41 -4.66
N SER A 283 -2.16 6.59 -3.84
CA SER A 283 -2.14 6.03 -2.50
C SER A 283 -2.96 4.74 -2.48
N CYS A 284 -2.43 3.70 -1.86
CA CYS A 284 -3.26 2.55 -1.49
C CYS A 284 -4.42 3.06 -0.62
N GLY A 285 -5.65 2.94 -1.12
CA GLY A 285 -6.82 3.39 -0.39
C GLY A 285 -7.42 4.69 -0.89
N ASP A 286 -7.33 4.98 -2.19
CA ASP A 286 -8.09 6.06 -2.83
C ASP A 286 -9.57 6.00 -2.44
N GLU A 287 -10.27 7.14 -2.59
CA GLU A 287 -11.68 7.24 -2.22
C GLU A 287 -12.53 6.17 -2.90
N VAL A 288 -12.30 5.96 -4.19
CA VAL A 288 -12.92 4.91 -4.98
C VAL A 288 -11.83 4.01 -5.54
N MET A 289 -11.83 2.77 -5.14
CA MET A 289 -10.91 1.76 -5.67
C MET A 289 -11.66 0.46 -5.93
N LEU A 290 -11.54 -0.06 -7.14
CA LEU A 290 -12.04 -1.38 -7.50
C LEU A 290 -10.86 -2.35 -7.60
N SER A 291 -10.98 -3.49 -6.93
CA SER A 291 -9.94 -4.51 -6.91
C SER A 291 -10.41 -5.80 -7.57
N CYS A 292 -9.56 -6.41 -8.39
CA CYS A 292 -9.70 -7.79 -8.83
C CYS A 292 -8.60 -8.65 -8.20
N GLY A 293 -8.95 -9.89 -7.90
CA GLY A 293 -8.06 -10.86 -7.29
C GLY A 293 -8.24 -11.01 -5.77
N SER A 294 -8.00 -12.24 -5.28
CA SER A 294 -8.05 -12.58 -3.85
C SER A 294 -6.99 -11.82 -3.07
N GLY A 295 -7.37 -11.14 -1.99
CA GLY A 295 -6.50 -10.29 -1.17
C GLY A 295 -6.56 -8.80 -1.53
N GLY A 296 -7.07 -8.45 -2.70
CA GLY A 296 -7.35 -7.07 -3.09
C GLY A 296 -8.51 -6.48 -2.28
N ARG A 297 -8.46 -5.17 -2.03
CA ARG A 297 -9.50 -4.44 -1.32
C ARG A 297 -10.18 -3.47 -2.26
N SER A 298 -11.50 -3.37 -2.17
CA SER A 298 -12.30 -2.40 -2.92
C SER A 298 -12.95 -1.42 -1.95
N TYR A 299 -13.06 -0.16 -2.40
CA TYR A 299 -13.68 0.95 -1.69
C TYR A 299 -14.69 1.61 -2.63
N LEU A 300 -15.97 1.39 -2.37
CA LEU A 300 -17.08 1.94 -3.17
C LEU A 300 -17.96 2.78 -2.25
N GLY A 301 -17.64 4.06 -2.13
CA GLY A 301 -18.32 4.94 -1.17
C GLY A 301 -18.11 4.47 0.27
N ASN A 302 -19.20 4.08 0.92
CA ASN A 302 -19.14 3.55 2.28
C ASN A 302 -19.00 2.02 2.36
N LEU A 303 -19.05 1.28 1.25
CA LEU A 303 -18.78 -0.15 1.23
C LEU A 303 -17.30 -0.41 1.00
N HIS A 304 -16.67 -1.05 1.96
CA HIS A 304 -15.33 -1.61 1.84
C HIS A 304 -15.41 -3.12 1.86
N TYR A 305 -14.80 -3.79 0.89
CA TYR A 305 -14.84 -5.26 0.82
C TYR A 305 -13.52 -5.86 0.32
N ALA A 306 -13.28 -7.09 0.70
CA ALA A 306 -12.14 -7.90 0.29
C ALA A 306 -12.44 -9.38 0.60
N THR A 307 -11.60 -10.30 0.11
CA THR A 307 -11.53 -11.64 0.68
C THR A 307 -11.06 -11.58 2.14
N ARG A 308 -11.33 -12.63 2.92
CA ARG A 308 -10.92 -12.69 4.33
C ARG A 308 -9.40 -12.55 4.45
N TYR A 309 -8.96 -11.73 5.39
CA TYR A 309 -7.52 -11.52 5.61
C TYR A 309 -6.92 -12.63 6.48
N THR A 310 -5.78 -13.13 6.08
CA THR A 310 -4.95 -14.03 6.87
C THR A 310 -3.49 -13.95 6.43
N VAL A 311 -2.57 -14.35 7.29
CA VAL A 311 -1.13 -14.48 7.01
C VAL A 311 -0.68 -15.94 6.98
N CYS A 312 -1.55 -16.86 7.44
CA CYS A 312 -1.31 -18.30 7.44
C CYS A 312 -1.31 -18.83 5.99
N GLN A 313 -0.25 -19.47 5.55
CA GLN A 313 -0.11 -19.97 4.19
C GLN A 313 -1.23 -20.92 3.77
N ARG A 314 -1.63 -21.86 4.67
CA ARG A 314 -2.73 -22.79 4.41
C ARG A 314 -4.07 -22.06 4.28
N CYS A 315 -4.31 -21.07 5.14
CA CYS A 315 -5.55 -20.30 5.08
C CYS A 315 -5.60 -19.42 3.82
N ILE A 316 -4.46 -18.80 3.42
CA ILE A 316 -4.37 -18.05 2.17
C ILE A 316 -4.67 -18.95 0.96
N ALA A 317 -4.13 -20.17 0.94
CA ALA A 317 -4.44 -21.11 -0.13
C ALA A 317 -5.94 -21.41 -0.19
N GLY A 318 -6.60 -21.67 0.95
CA GLY A 318 -8.05 -21.86 1.00
C GLY A 318 -8.84 -20.65 0.49
N GLU A 319 -8.48 -19.43 0.87
CA GLU A 319 -9.13 -18.20 0.38
C GLU A 319 -8.92 -18.00 -1.14
N ILE A 320 -7.78 -18.43 -1.68
CA ILE A 320 -7.53 -18.40 -3.13
C ILE A 320 -8.36 -19.49 -3.83
N ASP A 321 -8.46 -20.69 -3.25
CA ASP A 321 -9.28 -21.78 -3.79
C ASP A 321 -10.78 -21.37 -3.79
N ASP A 322 -11.28 -20.76 -2.71
CA ASP A 322 -12.64 -20.22 -2.63
C ASP A 322 -12.88 -19.11 -3.67
N TYR A 323 -11.88 -18.24 -3.87
CA TYR A 323 -11.94 -17.23 -4.93
C TYR A 323 -12.02 -17.87 -6.33
N MET A 324 -11.21 -18.88 -6.61
CA MET A 324 -11.24 -19.59 -7.89
C MET A 324 -12.54 -20.36 -8.12
N GLY A 325 -13.21 -20.78 -7.03
CA GLY A 325 -14.54 -21.39 -7.07
C GLY A 325 -15.70 -20.39 -7.16
N THR A 326 -15.44 -19.09 -7.06
CA THR A 326 -16.50 -18.06 -7.10
C THR A 326 -17.09 -17.90 -8.49
N THR A 327 -18.40 -17.92 -8.58
CA THR A 327 -19.13 -17.77 -9.84
C THR A 327 -19.78 -16.40 -10.04
N ASP A 328 -20.06 -15.69 -8.93
CA ASP A 328 -20.66 -14.35 -8.93
C ASP A 328 -19.76 -13.36 -8.19
N PHE A 329 -19.17 -12.44 -8.94
CA PHE A 329 -18.30 -11.36 -8.45
C PHE A 329 -19.02 -10.01 -8.33
N THR A 330 -20.32 -9.96 -8.60
CA THR A 330 -21.13 -8.73 -8.51
C THR A 330 -21.60 -8.45 -7.08
N VAL A 331 -21.23 -9.30 -6.14
CA VAL A 331 -21.58 -9.19 -4.72
C VAL A 331 -20.37 -9.27 -3.81
N ALA A 332 -20.36 -8.49 -2.72
CA ALA A 332 -19.42 -8.60 -1.63
C ALA A 332 -19.91 -9.57 -0.56
N ARG A 333 -19.04 -10.46 -0.10
CA ARG A 333 -19.33 -11.46 0.96
C ARG A 333 -18.67 -11.16 2.28
N ASN A 334 -17.57 -10.41 2.25
CA ASN A 334 -16.79 -10.03 3.42
C ASN A 334 -16.33 -8.59 3.29
N GLY A 335 -16.51 -7.79 4.34
CA GLY A 335 -16.17 -6.38 4.29
C GLY A 335 -16.65 -5.60 5.50
N PHE A 336 -16.85 -4.32 5.28
CA PHE A 336 -17.33 -3.37 6.26
C PHE A 336 -18.15 -2.26 5.58
N ILE A 337 -19.26 -1.86 6.17
CA ILE A 337 -20.07 -0.71 5.71
C ILE A 337 -19.82 0.42 6.70
N LEU A 338 -19.16 1.48 6.23
CA LEU A 338 -18.79 2.63 7.06
C LEU A 338 -20.02 3.47 7.42
N SER A 339 -20.17 3.77 8.70
CA SER A 339 -21.04 4.84 9.19
C SER A 339 -20.52 6.22 8.73
N GLN A 340 -21.29 7.26 8.94
CA GLN A 340 -20.86 8.63 8.63
C GLN A 340 -19.62 9.03 9.46
N GLU A 341 -19.57 8.60 10.73
CA GLU A 341 -18.41 8.85 11.59
C GLU A 341 -17.16 8.17 11.07
N GLU A 342 -17.24 6.92 10.65
CA GLU A 342 -16.10 6.19 10.11
C GLU A 342 -15.64 6.75 8.76
N GLN A 343 -16.54 7.24 7.92
CA GLN A 343 -16.17 7.97 6.70
C GLN A 343 -15.39 9.25 7.04
N ARG A 344 -15.79 9.95 8.11
CA ARG A 344 -15.10 11.14 8.61
C ARG A 344 -13.69 10.80 9.11
N GLN A 345 -13.56 9.77 9.94
CA GLN A 345 -12.25 9.32 10.45
C GLN A 345 -11.33 8.88 9.31
N ARG A 346 -11.87 8.15 8.33
CA ARG A 346 -11.11 7.77 7.13
C ARG A 346 -10.60 8.99 6.36
N PHE A 347 -11.44 9.99 6.16
CA PHE A 347 -11.07 11.21 5.46
C PHE A 347 -9.95 11.96 6.21
N ILE A 348 -10.07 12.07 7.55
CA ILE A 348 -9.02 12.70 8.38
C ILE A 348 -7.70 11.94 8.22
N ILE A 349 -7.70 10.65 8.45
CA ILE A 349 -6.48 9.82 8.41
C ILE A 349 -5.80 9.94 7.04
N LYS A 350 -6.54 9.77 5.95
CA LYS A 350 -5.98 9.83 4.61
C LYS A 350 -5.33 11.16 4.25
N ASN A 351 -5.94 12.26 4.69
CA ASN A 351 -5.43 13.58 4.36
C ASN A 351 -4.36 14.05 5.35
N LEU A 352 -4.55 13.84 6.65
CA LEU A 352 -3.62 14.32 7.67
C LEU A 352 -2.25 13.60 7.62
N MET A 353 -2.22 12.30 7.28
CA MET A 353 -0.97 11.52 7.22
C MET A 353 -0.14 11.82 5.96
N TYR A 354 -0.60 12.74 5.14
CA TYR A 354 0.03 13.17 3.91
C TYR A 354 0.48 14.64 4.02
N TYR A 355 1.60 14.99 3.40
CA TYR A 355 2.26 16.31 3.57
C TYR A 355 1.37 17.51 3.19
N MET A 356 0.44 17.31 2.23
CA MET A 356 -0.52 18.35 1.86
C MET A 356 -1.52 18.67 2.98
N GLY A 357 -1.71 17.75 3.93
CA GLY A 357 -2.60 17.92 5.05
C GLY A 357 -4.09 17.91 4.71
N LEU A 358 -4.91 18.07 5.74
CA LEU A 358 -6.38 18.10 5.68
C LEU A 358 -6.86 19.48 5.24
N ASP A 359 -7.58 19.55 4.11
CA ASP A 359 -8.25 20.75 3.65
C ASP A 359 -9.53 21.01 4.47
N LYS A 360 -9.57 22.14 5.20
CA LYS A 360 -10.69 22.48 6.07
C LYS A 360 -11.98 22.79 5.32
N ALA A 361 -11.87 23.41 4.15
CA ALA A 361 -13.03 23.75 3.33
C ALA A 361 -13.67 22.49 2.73
N GLU A 362 -12.86 21.58 2.22
CA GLU A 362 -13.32 20.30 1.69
C GLU A 362 -13.94 19.42 2.79
N TYR A 363 -13.31 19.35 3.97
CA TYR A 363 -13.88 18.66 5.12
C TYR A 363 -15.28 19.21 5.48
N LYS A 364 -15.39 20.56 5.60
CA LYS A 364 -16.65 21.22 5.91
C LYS A 364 -17.72 20.98 4.84
N ARG A 365 -17.32 21.04 3.56
CA ARG A 365 -18.22 20.76 2.43
C ARG A 365 -18.78 19.34 2.51
N ARG A 366 -17.94 18.37 2.89
CA ARG A 366 -18.27 16.94 2.90
C ARG A 366 -19.09 16.52 4.11
N PHE A 367 -18.78 17.06 5.28
CA PHE A 367 -19.35 16.62 6.57
C PHE A 367 -20.24 17.66 7.26
N GLY A 368 -20.36 18.88 6.72
CA GLY A 368 -21.24 19.92 7.21
C GLY A 368 -20.73 20.70 8.44
N GLU A 369 -19.54 20.35 8.95
CA GLU A 369 -18.94 20.99 10.13
C GLU A 369 -17.47 21.31 9.94
N SER A 370 -16.91 22.21 10.77
CA SER A 370 -15.47 22.50 10.75
C SER A 370 -14.68 21.37 11.40
N PRO A 371 -13.51 20.98 10.84
CA PRO A 371 -12.60 20.06 11.52
C PRO A 371 -12.06 20.63 12.84
N ASP A 372 -12.10 21.95 13.06
CA ASP A 372 -11.70 22.57 14.32
C ASP A 372 -12.60 22.12 15.51
N ASN A 373 -13.79 21.59 15.22
CA ASN A 373 -14.69 20.99 16.22
C ASN A 373 -14.28 19.59 16.65
N VAL A 374 -13.34 18.94 15.96
CA VAL A 374 -12.84 17.61 16.33
C VAL A 374 -11.90 17.74 17.54
N PRO A 375 -12.28 17.22 18.74
CA PRO A 375 -11.52 17.49 19.98
C PRO A 375 -10.06 17.05 19.93
N LEU A 376 -9.78 16.01 19.13
CA LEU A 376 -8.44 15.45 18.99
C LEU A 376 -7.46 16.44 18.33
N PHE A 377 -7.90 17.30 17.42
CA PHE A 377 -7.02 18.30 16.82
C PHE A 377 -6.48 19.31 17.85
N ARG A 378 -7.26 19.67 18.87
CA ARG A 378 -6.77 20.52 19.97
C ARG A 378 -5.62 19.82 20.73
N GLN A 379 -5.78 18.53 21.03
CA GLN A 379 -4.75 17.76 21.74
C GLN A 379 -3.47 17.62 20.88
N LEU A 380 -3.62 17.43 19.56
CA LEU A 380 -2.48 17.36 18.64
C LEU A 380 -1.76 18.72 18.54
N ALA A 381 -2.51 19.82 18.53
CA ALA A 381 -1.94 21.17 18.49
C ALA A 381 -1.20 21.52 19.79
N GLU A 382 -1.73 21.16 20.96
CA GLU A 382 -1.07 21.32 22.28
C GLU A 382 0.27 20.56 22.33
N ARG A 383 0.40 19.45 21.60
CA ARG A 383 1.64 18.67 21.43
C ARG A 383 2.54 19.21 20.34
N GLN A 384 2.15 20.25 19.63
CA GLN A 384 2.86 20.79 18.44
C GLN A 384 3.04 19.75 17.33
N TRP A 385 2.15 18.77 17.22
CA TRP A 385 2.20 17.74 16.17
C TRP A 385 1.47 18.14 14.90
N ILE A 386 0.62 19.14 14.99
CA ILE A 386 -0.08 19.74 13.83
C ILE A 386 0.09 21.26 13.83
N GLU A 387 -0.04 21.83 12.65
CA GLU A 387 -0.08 23.26 12.42
C GLU A 387 -1.20 23.62 11.43
N ASN A 388 -1.75 24.83 11.58
CA ASN A 388 -2.66 25.41 10.60
C ASN A 388 -1.84 26.24 9.61
N THR A 389 -2.03 25.98 8.33
CA THR A 389 -1.35 26.72 7.28
C THR A 389 -2.20 27.89 6.79
N ASP A 390 -1.57 28.92 6.20
CA ASP A 390 -2.25 30.11 5.68
C ASP A 390 -3.26 29.79 4.55
N ASN A 391 -3.10 28.68 3.87
CA ASN A 391 -4.01 28.21 2.81
C ASN A 391 -5.18 27.37 3.34
N GLY A 392 -5.46 27.39 4.66
CA GLY A 392 -6.62 26.74 5.26
C GLY A 392 -6.51 25.23 5.44
N ARG A 393 -5.31 24.69 5.57
CA ARG A 393 -5.07 23.26 5.83
C ARG A 393 -4.57 23.01 7.24
N ILE A 394 -4.79 21.79 7.72
CA ILE A 394 -4.18 21.23 8.93
C ILE A 394 -3.12 20.22 8.47
N CYS A 395 -1.86 20.49 8.76
CA CYS A 395 -0.74 19.63 8.38
C CYS A 395 -0.05 19.06 9.62
N LEU A 396 0.58 17.89 9.47
CA LEU A 396 1.52 17.39 10.47
C LEU A 396 2.80 18.23 10.43
N THR A 397 3.31 18.61 11.61
CA THR A 397 4.68 19.12 11.73
C THR A 397 5.69 17.98 11.47
N SER A 398 6.98 18.29 11.38
CA SER A 398 8.02 17.26 11.24
C SER A 398 7.98 16.26 12.41
N GLU A 399 7.71 16.73 13.63
CA GLU A 399 7.54 15.85 14.80
C GLU A 399 6.25 15.05 14.69
N GLY A 400 5.12 15.67 14.31
CA GLY A 400 3.86 14.98 14.06
C GLY A 400 3.98 13.92 12.97
N MET A 401 4.76 14.18 11.92
CA MET A 401 5.04 13.21 10.85
C MET A 401 5.75 11.96 11.40
N ALA A 402 6.70 12.13 12.30
CA ALA A 402 7.40 11.02 12.97
C ALA A 402 6.49 10.20 13.91
N TYR A 403 5.38 10.76 14.35
CA TYR A 403 4.34 10.10 15.16
C TYR A 403 3.09 9.72 14.34
N SER A 404 3.14 9.78 13.00
CA SER A 404 1.94 9.59 12.17
C SER A 404 1.23 8.26 12.41
N ASP A 405 1.96 7.16 12.67
CA ASP A 405 1.35 5.88 13.05
C ASP A 405 0.56 5.96 14.36
N TYR A 406 1.15 6.56 15.38
CA TYR A 406 0.47 6.76 16.65
C TYR A 406 -0.73 7.70 16.52
N ILE A 407 -0.55 8.82 15.80
CA ILE A 407 -1.64 9.79 15.55
C ILE A 407 -2.80 9.10 14.81
N GLY A 408 -2.50 8.30 13.78
CA GLY A 408 -3.52 7.56 13.05
C GLY A 408 -4.36 6.62 13.93
N GLN A 409 -3.73 5.97 14.93
CA GLN A 409 -4.42 5.10 15.87
C GLN A 409 -5.41 5.86 16.78
N LEU A 410 -5.19 7.15 17.03
CA LEU A 410 -6.09 7.98 17.86
C LEU A 410 -7.45 8.22 17.18
N PHE A 411 -7.50 8.15 15.85
CA PHE A 411 -8.72 8.32 15.06
C PHE A 411 -9.52 7.03 14.84
N ILE A 412 -9.04 5.88 15.35
CA ILE A 412 -9.80 4.63 15.28
C ILE A 412 -10.95 4.67 16.28
N THR A 413 -12.18 4.50 15.77
CA THR A 413 -13.37 4.43 16.63
C THR A 413 -13.33 3.21 17.58
N PRO A 414 -13.99 3.27 18.75
CA PRO A 414 -14.05 2.14 19.67
C PRO A 414 -14.56 0.84 19.01
N GLU A 415 -15.58 0.93 18.17
CA GLU A 415 -16.18 -0.19 17.46
C GLU A 415 -15.18 -0.86 16.51
N ILE A 416 -14.45 -0.05 15.74
CA ILE A 416 -13.41 -0.58 14.83
C ILE A 416 -12.28 -1.21 15.63
N ARG A 417 -11.88 -0.61 16.75
CA ARG A 417 -10.83 -1.14 17.62
C ARG A 417 -11.22 -2.50 18.17
N GLU A 418 -12.43 -2.65 18.70
CA GLU A 418 -12.95 -3.93 19.17
C GLU A 418 -12.96 -5.00 18.09
N LEU A 419 -13.39 -4.64 16.86
CA LEU A 419 -13.35 -5.55 15.74
C LEU A 419 -11.93 -5.96 15.36
N MET A 420 -10.97 -5.04 15.41
CA MET A 420 -9.56 -5.34 15.14
C MET A 420 -8.95 -6.28 16.19
N GLU A 421 -9.24 -6.05 17.47
CA GLU A 421 -8.72 -6.82 18.61
C GLU A 421 -9.32 -8.23 18.67
N THR A 422 -10.59 -8.38 18.30
CA THR A 422 -11.29 -9.67 18.28
C THR A 422 -11.09 -10.49 17.00
N TYR A 423 -10.25 -9.98 16.07
CA TYR A 423 -9.98 -10.69 14.81
C TYR A 423 -9.14 -11.94 15.03
N SER A 424 -9.62 -13.08 14.54
CA SER A 424 -8.85 -14.34 14.51
C SER A 424 -8.22 -14.56 13.13
N TYR A 425 -6.90 -14.70 13.11
CA TYR A 425 -6.10 -14.89 11.90
C TYR A 425 -6.26 -16.29 11.27
#